data_c939b07ebadb2da664d8998203f163f0
#
_entry.id   c939b07ebadb2da664d8998203f163f0
#
_cell.length_a   1.000
_cell.length_b   1.000
_cell.length_c   1.000
_cell.angle_alpha   90.00
_cell.angle_beta   90.00
_cell.angle_gamma   90.00
#
_symmetry.space_group_name_H-M   'P 1'
#
loop_
_entity.id
_entity.type
_entity.pdbx_description
1 polymer ?
#
loop_
_entity_poly.entity_id
_entity_poly.type
_entity_poly.pdbx_seq_one_letter_code
_entity_poly.pdbx_strand_id
1 'polypeptide(L)'
;MQTPRLNDLALLVARMLLSAIFIKGGWDKAWAYQEAAGYMTKGGVPGSLLPLVIITEFVGGLLILVGWQTRCAAIALAGFTLVAAFFFHWDFGNRGQVIHLYKNIAIAGGFLALFASAAGAYSVDGRRT
;
A
#
# COMPACT_ATOMS: atom_id res chain seq x y z
N MET A 1 -4.33 28.50 10.00
CA MET A 1 -5.21 27.89 8.99
C MET A 1 -4.44 27.59 7.72
N GLN A 2 -4.50 26.35 7.29
CA GLN A 2 -3.80 25.97 6.07
C GLN A 2 -4.64 26.31 4.84
N THR A 3 -3.96 26.75 3.77
CA THR A 3 -4.63 26.99 2.50
C THR A 3 -4.94 25.65 1.83
N PRO A 4 -6.02 25.56 1.00
CA PRO A 4 -6.28 24.35 0.23
C PRO A 4 -5.07 23.87 -0.57
N ARG A 5 -4.28 24.80 -1.12
CA ARG A 5 -3.09 24.46 -1.90
C ARG A 5 -2.03 23.75 -1.06
N LEU A 6 -1.83 24.15 0.19
CA LEU A 6 -0.88 23.48 1.09
C LEU A 6 -1.35 22.07 1.41
N ASN A 7 -2.64 21.89 1.70
CA ASN A 7 -3.20 20.57 1.94
C ASN A 7 -3.09 19.68 0.70
N ASP A 8 -3.33 20.25 -0.48
CA ASP A 8 -3.21 19.50 -1.73
C ASP A 8 -1.78 19.05 -1.98
N LEU A 9 -0.79 19.89 -1.70
CA LEU A 9 0.62 19.52 -1.81
C LEU A 9 0.98 18.41 -0.81
N ALA A 10 0.49 18.53 0.43
CA ALA A 10 0.72 17.51 1.44
C ALA A 10 0.14 16.16 1.03
N LEU A 11 -1.06 16.17 0.46
CA LEU A 11 -1.69 14.94 -0.03
C LEU A 11 -0.93 14.35 -1.22
N LEU A 12 -0.44 15.18 -2.12
CA LEU A 12 0.39 14.70 -3.22
C LEU A 12 1.64 13.99 -2.71
N VAL A 13 2.36 14.61 -1.78
CA VAL A 13 3.56 14.02 -1.20
C VAL A 13 3.23 12.74 -0.44
N ALA A 14 2.14 12.74 0.32
CA ALA A 14 1.69 11.56 1.06
C ALA A 14 1.42 10.39 0.11
N ARG A 15 0.78 10.65 -1.02
CA ARG A 15 0.50 9.61 -2.02
C ARG A 15 1.79 9.08 -2.64
N MET A 16 2.75 9.95 -2.93
CA MET A 16 4.07 9.54 -3.45
C MET A 16 4.78 8.62 -2.45
N LEU A 17 4.79 8.99 -1.18
CA LEU A 17 5.45 8.22 -0.14
C LEU A 17 4.76 6.87 0.11
N LEU A 18 3.44 6.87 0.20
CA LEU A 18 2.68 5.64 0.44
C LEU A 18 2.75 4.67 -0.72
N SER A 19 2.72 5.18 -1.96
CA SER A 19 2.70 4.33 -3.15
C SER A 19 4.04 3.68 -3.44
N ALA A 20 5.14 4.30 -3.04
CA ALA A 20 6.49 3.87 -3.41
C ALA A 20 6.78 2.43 -3.00
N ILE A 21 6.46 2.06 -1.76
CA ILE A 21 6.75 0.72 -1.24
C ILE A 21 5.93 -0.35 -1.99
N PHE A 22 4.71 -0.02 -2.41
CA PHE A 22 3.83 -0.96 -3.10
C PHE A 22 4.23 -1.13 -4.56
N ILE A 23 4.55 -0.05 -5.24
CA ILE A 23 5.03 -0.11 -6.64
C ILE A 23 6.32 -0.93 -6.69
N LYS A 24 7.26 -0.63 -5.81
CA LYS A 24 8.53 -1.37 -5.73
C LYS A 24 8.29 -2.82 -5.34
N GLY A 25 7.43 -3.06 -4.37
CA GLY A 25 7.13 -4.42 -3.90
C GLY A 25 6.53 -5.28 -4.99
N GLY A 26 5.55 -4.76 -5.73
CA GLY A 26 4.96 -5.48 -6.86
C GLY A 26 5.95 -5.74 -7.96
N TRP A 27 6.77 -4.74 -8.29
CA TRP A 27 7.81 -4.88 -9.29
C TRP A 27 8.82 -5.96 -8.91
N ASP A 28 9.33 -5.92 -7.68
CA ASP A 28 10.33 -6.88 -7.20
C ASP A 28 9.77 -8.30 -7.19
N LYS A 29 8.52 -8.47 -6.77
CA LYS A 29 7.88 -9.79 -6.74
C LYS A 29 7.70 -10.36 -8.14
N ALA A 30 7.41 -9.52 -9.13
CA ALA A 30 7.28 -9.97 -10.51
C ALA A 30 8.61 -10.52 -11.04
N TRP A 31 9.73 -9.88 -10.69
CA TRP A 31 11.05 -10.31 -11.13
C TRP A 31 11.59 -11.50 -10.33
N ALA A 32 11.27 -11.61 -9.04
CA ALA A 32 11.69 -12.72 -8.19
C ALA A 32 10.47 -13.61 -7.84
N TYR A 33 9.75 -14.01 -8.87
CA TYR A 33 8.44 -14.67 -8.72
C TYR A 33 8.53 -15.95 -7.89
N GLN A 34 9.48 -16.82 -8.18
CA GLN A 34 9.59 -18.11 -7.48
C GLN A 34 9.93 -17.93 -6.01
N GLU A 35 10.83 -17.00 -5.70
CA GLU A 35 11.18 -16.68 -4.32
C GLU A 35 9.97 -16.12 -3.56
N ALA A 36 9.23 -15.21 -4.19
CA ALA A 36 8.05 -14.60 -3.58
C ALA A 36 6.97 -15.64 -3.32
N ALA A 37 6.72 -16.54 -4.28
CA ALA A 37 5.75 -17.61 -4.13
C ALA A 37 6.13 -18.56 -2.99
N GLY A 38 7.42 -18.90 -2.87
CA GLY A 38 7.93 -19.73 -1.79
C GLY A 38 7.77 -19.06 -0.43
N TYR A 39 8.03 -17.78 -0.36
CA TYR A 39 7.84 -17.01 0.88
C TYR A 39 6.38 -17.02 1.32
N MET A 40 5.45 -16.84 0.39
CA MET A 40 4.03 -16.89 0.68
C MET A 40 3.60 -18.25 1.23
N THR A 41 4.08 -19.32 0.60
CA THR A 41 3.76 -20.69 1.01
C THR A 41 4.23 -20.96 2.45
N LYS A 42 5.43 -20.49 2.79
CA LYS A 42 5.96 -20.62 4.16
C LYS A 42 5.09 -19.88 5.17
N GLY A 43 4.49 -18.76 4.78
CA GLY A 43 3.61 -17.99 5.64
C GLY A 43 2.19 -18.53 5.73
N GLY A 44 1.89 -19.62 5.04
CA GLY A 44 0.57 -20.22 5.06
C GLY A 44 -0.38 -19.70 4.01
N VAL A 45 0.11 -18.95 3.04
CA VAL A 45 -0.68 -18.40 1.93
C VAL A 45 -0.27 -19.12 0.64
N PRO A 46 -1.25 -19.64 -0.13
CA PRO A 46 -0.91 -20.36 -1.36
C PRO A 46 -0.12 -19.46 -2.32
N GLY A 47 1.01 -19.98 -2.82
CA GLY A 47 1.83 -19.24 -3.78
C GLY A 47 1.11 -18.93 -5.08
N SER A 48 0.05 -19.69 -5.40
CA SER A 48 -0.77 -19.45 -6.58
C SER A 48 -1.52 -18.11 -6.53
N LEU A 49 -1.61 -17.47 -5.37
CA LEU A 49 -2.22 -16.14 -5.21
C LEU A 49 -1.25 -15.01 -5.52
N LEU A 50 0.02 -15.32 -5.81
CA LEU A 50 1.02 -14.28 -6.07
C LEU A 50 0.65 -13.31 -7.21
N PRO A 51 0.08 -13.76 -8.35
CA PRO A 51 -0.35 -12.80 -9.37
C PRO A 51 -1.33 -11.76 -8.84
N LEU A 52 -2.25 -12.18 -7.96
CA LEU A 52 -3.20 -11.26 -7.34
C LEU A 52 -2.48 -10.27 -6.42
N VAL A 53 -1.48 -10.73 -5.67
CA VAL A 53 -0.66 -9.87 -4.80
C VAL A 53 0.09 -8.83 -5.63
N ILE A 54 0.74 -9.25 -6.71
CA ILE A 54 1.50 -8.36 -7.59
C ILE A 54 0.58 -7.29 -8.18
N ILE A 55 -0.58 -7.68 -8.68
CA ILE A 55 -1.55 -6.75 -9.25
C ILE A 55 -2.03 -5.77 -8.18
N THR A 56 -2.37 -6.26 -7.00
CA THR A 56 -2.85 -5.40 -5.91
C THR A 56 -1.79 -4.36 -5.53
N GLU A 57 -0.55 -4.79 -5.35
CA GLU A 57 0.52 -3.89 -4.94
C GLU A 57 0.89 -2.91 -6.05
N PHE A 58 1.15 -3.42 -7.26
CA PHE A 58 1.65 -2.59 -8.35
C PHE A 58 0.58 -1.66 -8.88
N VAL A 59 -0.58 -2.20 -9.25
CA VAL A 59 -1.68 -1.39 -9.79
C VAL A 59 -2.27 -0.50 -8.70
N GLY A 60 -2.48 -1.04 -7.49
CA GLY A 60 -2.96 -0.23 -6.36
C GLY A 60 -2.02 0.91 -6.05
N GLY A 61 -0.71 0.66 -6.06
CA GLY A 61 0.29 1.70 -5.86
C GLY A 61 0.23 2.77 -6.94
N LEU A 62 0.11 2.37 -8.20
CA LEU A 62 0.00 3.33 -9.31
C LEU A 62 -1.27 4.18 -9.20
N LEU A 63 -2.39 3.59 -8.79
CA LEU A 63 -3.64 4.33 -8.60
C LEU A 63 -3.49 5.38 -7.50
N ILE A 64 -2.81 5.04 -6.42
CA ILE A 64 -2.52 6.00 -5.35
C ILE A 64 -1.60 7.11 -5.85
N LEU A 65 -0.56 6.74 -6.60
CA LEU A 65 0.42 7.73 -7.10
C LEU A 65 -0.24 8.78 -7.98
N VAL A 66 -1.04 8.35 -8.96
CA VAL A 66 -1.72 9.28 -9.86
C VAL A 66 -3.00 9.86 -9.26
N GLY A 67 -3.49 9.27 -8.19
CA GLY A 67 -4.70 9.73 -7.53
C GLY A 67 -5.96 9.44 -8.31
N TRP A 68 -6.07 8.25 -8.87
CA TRP A 68 -7.28 7.79 -9.56
C TRP A 68 -7.92 6.65 -8.78
N GLN A 69 -9.23 6.72 -8.57
CA GLN A 69 -9.95 5.78 -7.71
C GLN A 69 -9.29 5.67 -6.34
N THR A 70 -8.86 6.81 -5.82
CA THR A 70 -7.97 6.88 -4.66
C THR A 70 -8.59 6.23 -3.43
N ARG A 71 -9.86 6.48 -3.17
CA ARG A 71 -10.51 5.93 -1.96
C ARG A 71 -10.61 4.41 -2.03
N CYS A 72 -10.96 3.88 -3.20
CA CYS A 72 -11.02 2.42 -3.39
C CYS A 72 -9.64 1.79 -3.24
N ALA A 73 -8.63 2.37 -3.88
CA ALA A 73 -7.26 1.87 -3.79
C ALA A 73 -6.73 1.96 -2.35
N ALA A 74 -7.03 3.04 -1.65
CA ALA A 74 -6.57 3.24 -0.28
C ALA A 74 -7.14 2.18 0.67
N ILE A 75 -8.44 1.91 0.59
CA ILE A 75 -9.05 0.91 1.46
C ILE A 75 -8.57 -0.51 1.11
N ALA A 76 -8.39 -0.79 -0.17
CA ALA A 76 -7.87 -2.08 -0.61
C ALA A 76 -6.45 -2.31 -0.11
N LEU A 77 -5.57 -1.31 -0.24
CA LEU A 77 -4.19 -1.41 0.23
C LEU A 77 -4.09 -1.42 1.74
N ALA A 78 -4.95 -0.70 2.45
CA ALA A 78 -5.01 -0.76 3.91
C ALA A 78 -5.34 -2.18 4.37
N GLY A 79 -6.37 -2.79 3.79
CA GLY A 79 -6.75 -4.16 4.10
C GLY A 79 -5.67 -5.16 3.75
N PHE A 80 -5.09 -5.03 2.56
CA PHE A 80 -3.99 -5.89 2.11
C PHE A 80 -2.81 -5.82 3.09
N THR A 81 -2.43 -4.61 3.50
CA THR A 81 -1.29 -4.38 4.38
C THR A 81 -1.50 -5.03 5.75
N LEU A 82 -2.72 -4.92 6.29
CA LEU A 82 -3.05 -5.53 7.57
C LEU A 82 -3.08 -7.06 7.49
N VAL A 83 -3.64 -7.61 6.42
CA VAL A 83 -3.65 -9.06 6.20
C VAL A 83 -2.22 -9.59 6.06
N ALA A 84 -1.39 -8.90 5.29
CA ALA A 84 0.01 -9.30 5.13
C ALA A 84 0.76 -9.26 6.45
N ALA A 85 0.49 -8.26 7.30
CA ALA A 85 1.10 -8.17 8.62
C ALA A 85 0.74 -9.39 9.47
N PHE A 86 -0.53 -9.80 9.42
CA PHE A 86 -0.98 -10.96 10.18
C PHE A 86 -0.28 -12.24 9.72
N PHE A 87 -0.16 -12.47 8.43
CA PHE A 87 0.41 -13.73 7.93
C PHE A 87 1.92 -13.76 7.98
N PHE A 88 2.61 -12.62 7.78
CA PHE A 88 4.06 -12.63 7.57
C PHE A 88 4.86 -11.96 8.67
N HIS A 89 4.23 -11.14 9.50
CA HIS A 89 4.94 -10.35 10.51
C HIS A 89 4.43 -10.60 11.94
N TRP A 90 3.65 -11.64 12.14
CA TRP A 90 3.08 -11.97 13.45
C TRP A 90 4.02 -12.89 14.21
N ASP A 91 5.19 -12.36 14.58
CA ASP A 91 6.22 -13.08 15.31
C ASP A 91 6.86 -12.13 16.30
N PHE A 92 6.33 -12.11 17.52
CA PHE A 92 6.76 -11.18 18.56
C PHE A 92 8.13 -11.53 19.14
N GLY A 93 8.63 -12.75 18.89
CA GLY A 93 9.98 -13.14 19.29
C GLY A 93 11.06 -12.66 18.34
N ASN A 94 10.70 -12.17 17.17
CA ASN A 94 11.63 -11.67 16.17
C ASN A 94 11.51 -10.15 16.06
N ARG A 95 12.56 -9.44 16.47
CA ARG A 95 12.54 -7.97 16.53
C ARG A 95 12.30 -7.34 15.14
N GLY A 96 12.90 -7.90 14.10
CA GLY A 96 12.69 -7.41 12.73
C GLY A 96 11.25 -7.56 12.28
N GLN A 97 10.61 -8.67 12.61
CA GLN A 97 9.20 -8.89 12.26
C GLN A 97 8.28 -7.98 13.05
N VAL A 98 8.60 -7.68 14.30
CA VAL A 98 7.80 -6.72 15.09
C VAL A 98 7.85 -5.34 14.46
N ILE A 99 9.03 -4.91 13.99
CA ILE A 99 9.19 -3.63 13.30
C ILE A 99 8.32 -3.60 12.04
N HIS A 100 8.32 -4.67 11.25
CA HIS A 100 7.49 -4.75 10.05
C HIS A 100 6.00 -4.74 10.39
N LEU A 101 5.61 -5.38 11.49
CA LEU A 101 4.21 -5.37 11.94
C LEU A 101 3.76 -3.94 12.24
N TYR A 102 4.52 -3.21 13.05
CA TYR A 102 4.17 -1.84 13.40
C TYR A 102 4.21 -0.92 12.18
N LYS A 103 5.17 -1.13 11.29
CA LYS A 103 5.25 -0.35 10.04
C LYS A 103 4.01 -0.57 9.18
N ASN A 104 3.55 -1.81 9.06
CA ASN A 104 2.34 -2.10 8.29
C ASN A 104 1.09 -1.47 8.92
N ILE A 105 1.01 -1.49 10.24
CA ILE A 105 -0.09 -0.82 10.95
C ILE A 105 -0.07 0.67 10.64
N ALA A 106 1.10 1.30 10.68
CA ALA A 106 1.24 2.74 10.39
C ALA A 106 0.86 3.06 8.95
N ILE A 107 1.29 2.22 7.99
CA ILE A 107 0.95 2.38 6.58
C ILE A 107 -0.57 2.28 6.38
N ALA A 108 -1.21 1.29 7.01
CA ALA A 108 -2.66 1.15 6.94
C ALA A 108 -3.37 2.39 7.50
N GLY A 109 -2.85 2.95 8.59
CA GLY A 109 -3.37 4.22 9.13
C GLY A 109 -3.26 5.36 8.15
N GLY A 110 -2.14 5.45 7.43
CA GLY A 110 -1.96 6.46 6.37
C GLY A 110 -2.99 6.30 5.26
N PHE A 111 -3.27 5.08 4.82
CA PHE A 111 -4.29 4.83 3.80
C PHE A 111 -5.70 5.16 4.30
N LEU A 112 -6.00 4.90 5.56
CA LEU A 112 -7.31 5.28 6.11
C LEU A 112 -7.46 6.80 6.15
N ALA A 113 -6.41 7.53 6.49
CA ALA A 113 -6.41 8.98 6.44
C ALA A 113 -6.64 9.48 5.00
N LEU A 114 -5.98 8.85 4.04
CA LEU A 114 -6.15 9.17 2.62
C LEU A 114 -7.57 8.84 2.13
N PHE A 115 -8.13 7.74 2.60
CA PHE A 115 -9.52 7.40 2.31
C PHE A 115 -10.46 8.51 2.79
N ALA A 116 -10.22 9.05 3.97
CA ALA A 116 -11.05 10.10 4.53
C ALA A 116 -10.90 11.43 3.79
N SER A 117 -9.68 11.78 3.39
CA SER A 117 -9.39 13.07 2.75
C SER A 117 -9.61 13.09 1.25
N ALA A 118 -9.62 11.90 0.61
CA ALA A 118 -9.48 11.75 -0.84
C ALA A 118 -8.12 12.26 -1.32
N ALA A 119 -7.91 12.29 -2.65
CA ALA A 119 -6.58 12.47 -3.24
C ALA A 119 -6.04 13.90 -3.23
N GLY A 120 -6.92 14.89 -3.09
CA GLY A 120 -6.55 16.29 -3.23
C GLY A 120 -6.61 16.77 -4.68
N ALA A 121 -6.32 18.05 -4.89
CA ALA A 121 -6.48 18.68 -6.20
C ALA A 121 -5.46 18.21 -7.23
N TYR A 122 -4.25 17.85 -6.80
CA TYR A 122 -3.19 17.43 -7.71
C TYR A 122 -3.25 15.94 -8.00
N SER A 123 -4.37 15.51 -8.61
CA SER A 123 -4.66 14.11 -8.86
C SER A 123 -5.63 13.99 -10.02
N VAL A 124 -5.75 12.78 -10.56
CA VAL A 124 -6.76 12.50 -11.60
C VAL A 124 -8.16 12.66 -11.02
N ASP A 125 -8.40 12.18 -9.80
CA ASP A 125 -9.70 12.36 -9.13
C ASP A 125 -10.03 13.83 -8.93
N GLY A 126 -9.04 14.63 -8.54
CA GLY A 126 -9.23 16.06 -8.32
C GLY A 126 -9.59 16.83 -9.59
N ARG A 127 -9.11 16.37 -10.73
CA ARG A 127 -9.41 17.00 -12.03
C ARG A 127 -10.82 16.70 -12.53
N ARG A 128 -11.45 15.66 -12.00
CA ARG A 128 -12.78 15.23 -12.45
C ARG A 128 -13.90 15.89 -11.67
N THR A 129 -13.55 16.65 -10.66
CA THR A 129 -14.52 17.43 -9.89
C THR A 129 -14.38 18.92 -10.19
#